data_f7d33b3ca6bd5d89bb38157e846ca127
#
_entry.id   f7d33b3ca6bd5d89bb38157e846ca127
#
_cell.length_a   1.000
_cell.length_b   1.000
_cell.length_c   1.000
_cell.angle_alpha   90.00
_cell.angle_beta   90.00
_cell.angle_gamma   90.00
#
_symmetry.space_group_name_H-M   'P 1'
#
loop_
_entity.id
_entity.type
_entity.pdbx_description
1 polymer ?
#
loop_
_entity_poly.entity_id
_entity_poly.type
_entity_poly.pdbx_seq_one_letter_code
_entity_poly.pdbx_strand_id
1 'polypeptide(L)'
;MVTISAMKSTHNDLIIEQFTRQATPFAEKPEHRDAAIMERLLRFSGVRGDDTVLDVACGPGLLACAFAAVARNVTGIDLTPAMIEKAREWQHSQNRPNVTWDLGDSTALPYPDGAFSMVITRYSFHHFPDPLKAWKEMVRVCRKGGTVMVVDVALPPEKAAAYDRFETLRDPSHARALTLTEFPEMARQVGLTEIRTDFYRLEMESERQLEASFPEAENRQVLRDLLLHDIGKDALGLAAEKRGEEIWFSYPTLALAGRK
;
A
#
# COMPACT_ATOMS: atom_id res chain seq x y z
N MET A 1 24.32 -4.74 -38.68
CA MET A 1 23.61 -3.83 -37.79
C MET A 1 22.56 -4.67 -37.04
N VAL A 2 22.82 -5.03 -35.79
CA VAL A 2 21.85 -5.73 -34.97
C VAL A 2 20.97 -4.66 -34.33
N THR A 3 19.73 -4.59 -34.73
CA THR A 3 18.72 -3.69 -34.12
C THR A 3 18.42 -4.25 -32.73
N ILE A 4 18.94 -3.61 -31.69
CA ILE A 4 18.54 -3.88 -30.31
C ILE A 4 17.11 -3.37 -30.22
N SER A 5 16.15 -4.31 -30.30
CA SER A 5 14.76 -4.03 -29.94
C SER A 5 14.74 -3.63 -28.46
N ALA A 6 14.40 -2.38 -28.16
CA ALA A 6 14.18 -1.96 -26.80
C ALA A 6 13.08 -2.85 -26.21
N MET A 7 13.43 -3.71 -25.27
CA MET A 7 12.46 -4.49 -24.52
C MET A 7 11.52 -3.46 -23.84
N LYS A 8 10.22 -3.55 -24.10
CA LYS A 8 9.24 -2.72 -23.37
C LYS A 8 9.39 -3.03 -21.89
N SER A 9 9.63 -2.00 -21.08
CA SER A 9 9.61 -2.10 -19.63
C SER A 9 8.31 -2.75 -19.18
N THR A 10 8.41 -3.73 -18.30
CA THR A 10 7.23 -4.34 -17.67
C THR A 10 6.69 -3.42 -16.59
N HIS A 11 5.46 -3.64 -16.14
CA HIS A 11 4.90 -2.86 -15.02
C HIS A 11 5.72 -3.06 -13.72
N ASN A 12 6.25 -4.25 -13.51
CA ASN A 12 7.14 -4.53 -12.37
C ASN A 12 8.44 -3.72 -12.45
N ASP A 13 8.99 -3.47 -13.63
CA ASP A 13 10.17 -2.61 -13.79
C ASP A 13 9.86 -1.17 -13.39
N LEU A 14 8.67 -0.65 -13.73
CA LEU A 14 8.21 0.67 -13.29
C LEU A 14 8.07 0.75 -11.77
N ILE A 15 7.49 -0.28 -11.14
CA ILE A 15 7.39 -0.39 -9.68
C ILE A 15 8.79 -0.34 -9.05
N ILE A 16 9.72 -1.19 -9.51
CA ILE A 16 11.08 -1.25 -8.97
C ILE A 16 11.79 0.10 -9.14
N GLU A 17 11.71 0.72 -10.31
CA GLU A 17 12.32 2.03 -10.57
C GLU A 17 11.76 3.09 -9.63
N GLN A 18 10.44 3.24 -9.60
CA GLN A 18 9.76 4.27 -8.83
C GLN A 18 10.01 4.10 -7.32
N PHE A 19 9.84 2.88 -6.79
CA PHE A 19 10.05 2.63 -5.36
C PHE A 19 11.51 2.59 -4.94
N THR A 20 12.47 2.36 -5.85
CA THR A 20 13.88 2.57 -5.58
C THR A 20 14.17 4.06 -5.32
N ARG A 21 13.62 4.97 -6.13
CA ARG A 21 13.73 6.42 -5.94
C ARG A 21 13.03 6.90 -4.67
N GLN A 22 11.87 6.34 -4.37
CA GLN A 22 11.03 6.71 -3.24
C GLN A 22 11.43 6.06 -1.90
N ALA A 23 12.34 5.06 -1.87
CA ALA A 23 12.59 4.24 -0.69
C ALA A 23 12.92 5.07 0.56
N THR A 24 13.83 6.04 0.47
CA THR A 24 14.20 6.90 1.60
C THR A 24 13.06 7.86 1.98
N PRO A 25 12.54 8.72 1.09
CA PRO A 25 11.48 9.65 1.48
C PRO A 25 10.20 8.94 1.94
N PHE A 26 9.85 7.78 1.36
CA PHE A 26 8.69 7.00 1.81
C PHE A 26 8.89 6.47 3.24
N ALA A 27 10.08 5.95 3.55
CA ALA A 27 10.42 5.46 4.87
C ALA A 27 10.42 6.56 5.94
N GLU A 28 10.75 7.79 5.57
CA GLU A 28 10.90 8.93 6.50
C GLU A 28 9.60 9.73 6.71
N LYS A 29 8.55 9.51 5.90
CA LYS A 29 7.28 10.23 6.04
C LYS A 29 6.63 9.99 7.40
N PRO A 30 6.39 11.06 8.18
CA PRO A 30 5.71 10.96 9.48
C PRO A 30 4.31 10.34 9.36
N GLU A 31 3.59 10.69 8.30
CA GLU A 31 2.21 10.25 8.06
C GLU A 31 2.13 8.72 7.90
N HIS A 32 3.14 8.10 7.30
CA HIS A 32 3.21 6.65 7.17
C HIS A 32 3.57 5.95 8.48
N ARG A 33 4.17 6.68 9.42
CA ARG A 33 4.59 6.21 10.76
C ARG A 33 3.59 6.58 11.86
N ASP A 34 2.43 7.13 11.51
CA ASP A 34 1.44 7.57 12.49
C ASP A 34 1.09 6.42 13.45
N ALA A 35 1.43 6.63 14.74
CA ALA A 35 1.24 5.62 15.77
C ALA A 35 -0.23 5.30 16.03
N ALA A 36 -1.12 6.28 15.89
CA ALA A 36 -2.55 6.08 16.09
C ALA A 36 -3.16 5.23 14.97
N ILE A 37 -2.72 5.45 13.72
CA ILE A 37 -3.11 4.62 12.58
C ILE A 37 -2.58 3.19 12.75
N MET A 38 -1.31 3.02 13.15
CA MET A 38 -0.73 1.70 13.38
C MET A 38 -1.47 0.94 14.48
N GLU A 39 -1.75 1.59 15.59
CA GLU A 39 -2.53 1.00 16.69
C GLU A 39 -3.96 0.64 16.26
N ARG A 40 -4.60 1.49 15.46
CA ARG A 40 -5.92 1.22 14.86
C ARG A 40 -5.89 -0.05 14.02
N LEU A 41 -4.90 -0.20 13.14
CA LEU A 41 -4.74 -1.38 12.27
C LEU A 41 -4.44 -2.65 13.08
N LEU A 42 -3.59 -2.58 14.10
CA LEU A 42 -3.34 -3.70 15.01
C LEU A 42 -4.62 -4.18 15.70
N ARG A 43 -5.40 -3.26 16.26
CA ARG A 43 -6.70 -3.60 16.89
C ARG A 43 -7.69 -4.16 15.88
N PHE A 44 -7.80 -3.52 14.72
CA PHE A 44 -8.72 -3.96 13.67
C PHE A 44 -8.37 -5.35 13.13
N SER A 45 -7.08 -5.67 12.96
CA SER A 45 -6.63 -6.98 12.49
C SER A 45 -6.98 -8.11 13.48
N GLY A 46 -6.96 -7.81 14.78
CA GLY A 46 -7.10 -8.80 15.82
C GLY A 46 -5.88 -9.70 15.99
N VAL A 47 -4.68 -9.20 15.62
CA VAL A 47 -3.41 -9.93 15.73
C VAL A 47 -3.14 -10.36 17.19
N ARG A 48 -2.58 -11.55 17.35
CA ARG A 48 -2.28 -12.17 18.65
C ARG A 48 -0.80 -12.57 18.76
N GLY A 49 -0.36 -12.82 19.98
CA GLY A 49 1.02 -13.20 20.28
C GLY A 49 1.46 -14.57 19.74
N ASP A 50 0.55 -15.41 19.27
CA ASP A 50 0.83 -16.68 18.64
C ASP A 50 0.75 -16.66 17.11
N ASP A 51 0.42 -15.52 16.51
CA ASP A 51 0.31 -15.36 15.06
C ASP A 51 1.67 -15.37 14.36
N THR A 52 1.65 -15.99 13.17
CA THR A 52 2.69 -15.86 12.14
C THR A 52 2.12 -14.99 11.03
N VAL A 53 2.72 -13.83 10.79
CA VAL A 53 2.18 -12.80 9.90
C VAL A 53 3.04 -12.70 8.65
N LEU A 54 2.41 -12.59 7.47
CA LEU A 54 3.05 -12.17 6.22
C LEU A 54 2.57 -10.76 5.86
N ASP A 55 3.50 -9.83 5.68
CA ASP A 55 3.26 -8.49 5.12
C ASP A 55 3.68 -8.48 3.65
N VAL A 56 2.70 -8.41 2.75
CA VAL A 56 2.88 -8.49 1.29
C VAL A 56 3.05 -7.10 0.71
N ALA A 57 4.06 -6.91 -0.15
CA ALA A 57 4.52 -5.60 -0.61
C ALA A 57 4.79 -4.67 0.59
N CYS A 58 5.66 -5.13 1.48
CA CYS A 58 5.88 -4.55 2.80
C CYS A 58 6.58 -3.19 2.78
N GLY A 59 7.12 -2.77 1.63
CA GLY A 59 7.87 -1.53 1.50
C GLY A 59 9.00 -1.43 2.52
N PRO A 60 9.19 -0.27 3.18
CA PRO A 60 10.24 -0.08 4.18
C PRO A 60 9.93 -0.72 5.54
N GLY A 61 8.98 -1.68 5.60
CA GLY A 61 8.72 -2.51 6.77
C GLY A 61 7.97 -1.86 7.92
N LEU A 62 7.32 -0.71 7.71
CA LEU A 62 6.64 0.03 8.78
C LEU A 62 5.52 -0.79 9.42
N LEU A 63 4.66 -1.41 8.58
CA LEU A 63 3.56 -2.23 9.05
C LEU A 63 4.06 -3.55 9.66
N ALA A 64 5.00 -4.23 9.00
CA ALA A 64 5.61 -5.46 9.52
C ALA A 64 6.21 -5.27 10.92
N CYS A 65 6.99 -4.20 11.13
CA CYS A 65 7.58 -3.90 12.44
C CYS A 65 6.54 -3.54 13.51
N ALA A 66 5.43 -2.89 13.13
CA ALA A 66 4.33 -2.63 14.04
C ALA A 66 3.66 -3.95 14.48
N PHE A 67 3.39 -4.87 13.54
CA PHE A 67 2.80 -6.17 13.84
C PHE A 67 3.76 -7.06 14.66
N ALA A 68 5.06 -6.94 14.45
CA ALA A 68 6.07 -7.68 15.22
C ALA A 68 6.13 -7.29 16.70
N ALA A 69 5.52 -6.17 17.10
CA ALA A 69 5.34 -5.82 18.51
C ALA A 69 4.38 -6.75 19.24
N VAL A 70 3.49 -7.44 18.50
CA VAL A 70 2.44 -8.31 19.05
C VAL A 70 2.61 -9.75 18.58
N ALA A 71 2.81 -9.99 17.28
CA ALA A 71 2.88 -11.31 16.68
C ALA A 71 4.13 -12.11 17.12
N ARG A 72 4.05 -13.43 17.02
CA ARG A 72 5.19 -14.32 17.27
C ARG A 72 6.32 -14.06 16.27
N ASN A 73 6.02 -14.07 15.00
CA ASN A 73 6.94 -13.82 13.90
C ASN A 73 6.24 -13.06 12.79
N VAL A 74 6.98 -12.20 12.09
CA VAL A 74 6.51 -11.50 10.90
C VAL A 74 7.50 -11.74 9.77
N THR A 75 6.99 -12.02 8.58
CA THR A 75 7.77 -12.03 7.33
C THR A 75 7.26 -10.88 6.47
N GLY A 76 8.15 -10.03 6.01
CA GLY A 76 7.84 -9.02 4.98
C GLY A 76 8.42 -9.45 3.63
N ILE A 77 7.64 -9.31 2.58
CA ILE A 77 8.08 -9.55 1.20
C ILE A 77 7.81 -8.34 0.34
N ASP A 78 8.80 -7.93 -0.45
CA ASP A 78 8.68 -6.81 -1.39
C ASP A 78 9.43 -7.11 -2.69
N LEU A 79 8.99 -6.49 -3.79
CA LEU A 79 9.61 -6.65 -5.10
C LEU A 79 10.90 -5.82 -5.22
N THR A 80 11.04 -4.74 -4.44
CA THR A 80 12.05 -3.70 -4.57
C THR A 80 13.19 -3.90 -3.57
N PRO A 81 14.43 -4.20 -4.01
CA PRO A 81 15.57 -4.39 -3.11
C PRO A 81 15.82 -3.20 -2.17
N ALA A 82 15.73 -1.97 -2.69
CA ALA A 82 15.93 -0.75 -1.89
C ALA A 82 14.91 -0.61 -0.75
N MET A 83 13.66 -1.08 -0.94
CA MET A 83 12.66 -1.13 0.13
C MET A 83 13.04 -2.12 1.22
N ILE A 84 13.53 -3.31 0.85
CA ILE A 84 14.00 -4.32 1.82
C ILE A 84 15.22 -3.82 2.61
N GLU A 85 16.12 -3.05 1.99
CA GLU A 85 17.22 -2.41 2.73
C GLU A 85 16.70 -1.44 3.79
N LYS A 86 15.76 -0.57 3.43
CA LYS A 86 15.10 0.34 4.38
C LYS A 86 14.31 -0.39 5.46
N ALA A 87 13.70 -1.51 5.13
CA ALA A 87 13.00 -2.35 6.09
C ALA A 87 13.94 -2.94 7.15
N ARG A 88 15.16 -3.37 6.75
CA ARG A 88 16.20 -3.84 7.70
C ARG A 88 16.70 -2.71 8.60
N GLU A 89 16.95 -1.50 8.05
CA GLU A 89 17.35 -0.32 8.83
C GLU A 89 16.26 0.01 9.86
N TRP A 90 14.99 0.04 9.44
CA TRP A 90 13.84 0.31 10.32
C TRP A 90 13.68 -0.76 11.40
N GLN A 91 13.76 -2.05 11.03
CA GLN A 91 13.73 -3.18 11.95
C GLN A 91 14.77 -3.04 13.06
N HIS A 92 16.01 -2.71 12.69
CA HIS A 92 17.09 -2.52 13.64
C HIS A 92 16.78 -1.37 14.61
N SER A 93 16.33 -0.22 14.09
CA SER A 93 15.97 0.95 14.90
C SER A 93 14.83 0.68 15.88
N GLN A 94 13.90 -0.22 15.51
CA GLN A 94 12.74 -0.61 16.31
C GLN A 94 13.00 -1.83 17.22
N ASN A 95 14.20 -2.41 17.18
CA ASN A 95 14.57 -3.62 17.91
C ASN A 95 13.54 -4.75 17.75
N ARG A 96 13.28 -5.17 16.49
CA ARG A 96 12.31 -6.22 16.13
C ARG A 96 12.99 -7.49 15.61
N PRO A 97 13.61 -8.32 16.48
CA PRO A 97 14.37 -9.51 16.04
C PRO A 97 13.49 -10.60 15.41
N ASN A 98 12.17 -10.54 15.63
CA ASN A 98 11.18 -11.49 15.12
C ASN A 98 10.63 -11.15 13.73
N VAL A 99 11.32 -10.28 12.96
CA VAL A 99 10.97 -9.98 11.57
C VAL A 99 12.01 -10.57 10.63
N THR A 100 11.55 -11.14 9.52
CA THR A 100 12.39 -11.61 8.40
C THR A 100 11.94 -10.93 7.10
N TRP A 101 12.86 -10.82 6.13
CA TRP A 101 12.61 -10.10 4.88
C TRP A 101 12.97 -10.96 3.68
N ASP A 102 12.04 -11.06 2.74
CA ASP A 102 12.20 -11.76 1.46
C ASP A 102 12.04 -10.78 0.29
N LEU A 103 12.69 -11.09 -0.82
CA LEU A 103 12.51 -10.40 -2.09
C LEU A 103 11.63 -11.25 -3.00
N GLY A 104 10.52 -10.70 -3.52
CA GLY A 104 9.62 -11.47 -4.38
C GLY A 104 8.39 -10.73 -4.84
N ASP A 105 7.67 -11.35 -5.78
CA ASP A 105 6.47 -10.83 -6.41
C ASP A 105 5.22 -11.27 -5.63
N SER A 106 4.36 -10.31 -5.28
CA SER A 106 3.08 -10.52 -4.60
C SER A 106 2.09 -11.39 -5.39
N THR A 107 2.27 -11.51 -6.71
CA THR A 107 1.43 -12.33 -7.59
C THR A 107 1.90 -13.78 -7.74
N ALA A 108 3.02 -14.14 -7.09
CA ALA A 108 3.62 -15.47 -7.07
C ALA A 108 4.43 -15.68 -5.78
N LEU A 109 3.74 -15.70 -4.64
CA LEU A 109 4.37 -15.77 -3.33
C LEU A 109 5.12 -17.11 -3.13
N PRO A 110 6.42 -17.08 -2.72
CA PRO A 110 7.27 -18.27 -2.62
C PRO A 110 7.02 -19.10 -1.35
N TYR A 111 5.78 -19.12 -0.87
CA TYR A 111 5.41 -19.82 0.35
C TYR A 111 4.39 -20.93 0.06
N PRO A 112 4.40 -22.03 0.85
CA PRO A 112 3.39 -23.08 0.73
C PRO A 112 2.00 -22.59 1.16
N ASP A 113 0.97 -23.32 0.74
CA ASP A 113 -0.41 -23.07 1.15
C ASP A 113 -0.55 -23.12 2.67
N GLY A 114 -1.22 -22.12 3.23
CA GLY A 114 -1.51 -22.08 4.66
C GLY A 114 -0.33 -21.84 5.58
N ALA A 115 0.77 -21.29 5.09
CA ALA A 115 2.00 -21.03 5.85
C ALA A 115 1.81 -20.01 6.99
N PHE A 116 0.88 -19.07 6.85
CA PHE A 116 0.69 -17.96 7.78
C PHE A 116 -0.70 -17.97 8.42
N SER A 117 -0.78 -17.56 9.67
CA SER A 117 -2.07 -17.39 10.35
C SER A 117 -2.75 -16.07 10.01
N MET A 118 -1.96 -15.09 9.54
CA MET A 118 -2.43 -13.78 9.10
C MET A 118 -1.61 -13.30 7.91
N VAL A 119 -2.28 -12.74 6.90
CA VAL A 119 -1.63 -12.15 5.72
C VAL A 119 -2.17 -10.75 5.54
N ILE A 120 -1.28 -9.77 5.48
CA ILE A 120 -1.62 -8.35 5.44
C ILE A 120 -0.92 -7.64 4.28
N THR A 121 -1.47 -6.52 3.87
CA THR A 121 -0.81 -5.57 2.97
C THR A 121 -1.36 -4.16 3.22
N ARG A 122 -0.55 -3.14 2.92
CA ARG A 122 -0.96 -1.73 3.04
C ARG A 122 -0.39 -0.88 1.91
N TYR A 123 -1.27 -0.13 1.23
CA TYR A 123 -0.93 0.82 0.16
C TYR A 123 -0.14 0.19 -0.99
N SER A 124 -0.61 -0.97 -1.47
CA SER A 124 0.03 -1.74 -2.54
C SER A 124 -0.92 -2.11 -3.69
N PHE A 125 -2.21 -2.29 -3.40
CA PHE A 125 -3.18 -2.80 -4.36
C PHE A 125 -3.38 -1.86 -5.55
N HIS A 126 -3.27 -0.56 -5.33
CA HIS A 126 -3.37 0.42 -6.41
C HIS A 126 -2.17 0.41 -7.39
N HIS A 127 -1.11 -0.36 -7.09
CA HIS A 127 -0.01 -0.64 -8.01
C HIS A 127 -0.16 -1.95 -8.78
N PHE A 128 -1.11 -2.81 -8.43
CA PHE A 128 -1.27 -4.11 -9.10
C PHE A 128 -2.18 -4.00 -10.33
N PRO A 129 -1.68 -4.32 -11.55
CA PRO A 129 -2.53 -4.41 -12.74
C PRO A 129 -3.64 -5.46 -12.61
N ASP A 130 -3.36 -6.55 -11.88
CA ASP A 130 -4.34 -7.59 -11.51
C ASP A 130 -4.33 -7.79 -9.98
N PRO A 131 -5.04 -6.96 -9.22
CA PRO A 131 -5.11 -7.07 -7.76
C PRO A 131 -5.78 -8.37 -7.31
N LEU A 132 -6.64 -8.98 -8.13
CA LEU A 132 -7.28 -10.25 -7.81
C LEU A 132 -6.26 -11.39 -7.75
N LYS A 133 -5.23 -11.36 -8.60
CA LYS A 133 -4.15 -12.37 -8.60
C LYS A 133 -3.36 -12.30 -7.31
N ALA A 134 -2.95 -11.11 -6.87
CA ALA A 134 -2.27 -10.91 -5.59
C ALA A 134 -3.15 -11.36 -4.41
N TRP A 135 -4.45 -11.02 -4.43
CA TRP A 135 -5.38 -11.44 -3.38
C TRP A 135 -5.54 -12.95 -3.28
N LYS A 136 -5.62 -13.65 -4.43
CA LYS A 136 -5.65 -15.13 -4.46
C LYS A 136 -4.41 -15.74 -3.82
N GLU A 137 -3.22 -15.19 -4.08
CA GLU A 137 -1.98 -15.64 -3.46
C GLU A 137 -1.98 -15.39 -1.95
N MET A 138 -2.41 -14.21 -1.49
CA MET A 138 -2.57 -13.89 -0.07
C MET A 138 -3.50 -14.90 0.61
N VAL A 139 -4.64 -15.22 0.00
CA VAL A 139 -5.56 -16.22 0.52
C VAL A 139 -4.93 -17.62 0.48
N ARG A 140 -4.21 -17.98 -0.59
CA ARG A 140 -3.55 -19.29 -0.71
C ARG A 140 -2.59 -19.54 0.45
N VAL A 141 -1.69 -18.59 0.72
CA VAL A 141 -0.66 -18.73 1.77
C VAL A 141 -1.20 -18.52 3.18
N CYS A 142 -2.40 -17.97 3.33
CA CYS A 142 -3.11 -17.89 4.60
C CYS A 142 -3.67 -19.26 4.98
N ARG A 143 -3.56 -19.69 6.24
CA ARG A 143 -4.16 -20.94 6.73
C ARG A 143 -5.69 -20.87 6.81
N LYS A 144 -6.37 -22.01 6.83
CA LYS A 144 -7.81 -22.06 7.14
C LYS A 144 -8.10 -21.41 8.50
N GLY A 145 -9.16 -20.62 8.58
CA GLY A 145 -9.50 -19.83 9.76
C GLY A 145 -8.53 -18.68 10.06
N GLY A 146 -7.53 -18.45 9.19
CA GLY A 146 -6.63 -17.30 9.28
C GLY A 146 -7.28 -16.01 8.81
N THR A 147 -6.62 -14.88 9.03
CA THR A 147 -7.10 -13.55 8.63
C THR A 147 -6.31 -13.04 7.41
N VAL A 148 -7.01 -12.54 6.41
CA VAL A 148 -6.41 -11.74 5.34
C VAL A 148 -6.89 -10.30 5.48
N MET A 149 -5.96 -9.33 5.51
CA MET A 149 -6.25 -7.91 5.65
C MET A 149 -5.60 -7.11 4.51
N VAL A 150 -6.39 -6.30 3.85
CA VAL A 150 -5.94 -5.35 2.82
C VAL A 150 -6.30 -3.94 3.28
N VAL A 151 -5.31 -3.05 3.25
CA VAL A 151 -5.48 -1.64 3.58
C VAL A 151 -5.03 -0.80 2.39
N ASP A 152 -5.96 -0.11 1.75
CA ASP A 152 -5.61 0.72 0.60
C ASP A 152 -6.58 1.87 0.39
N VAL A 153 -6.24 2.77 -0.52
CA VAL A 153 -7.14 3.84 -0.95
C VAL A 153 -8.37 3.21 -1.59
N ALA A 154 -9.53 3.70 -1.19
CA ALA A 154 -10.80 3.27 -1.73
C ALA A 154 -11.74 4.46 -1.93
N LEU A 155 -12.24 4.61 -3.14
CA LEU A 155 -13.07 5.76 -3.52
C LEU A 155 -14.49 5.33 -3.90
N PRO A 156 -15.45 6.25 -3.80
CA PRO A 156 -16.71 6.09 -4.50
C PRO A 156 -16.47 5.91 -6.00
N PRO A 157 -17.23 5.04 -6.69
CA PRO A 157 -17.00 4.72 -8.10
C PRO A 157 -16.94 5.94 -9.02
N GLU A 158 -17.74 6.98 -8.75
CA GLU A 158 -17.82 8.21 -9.53
C GLU A 158 -16.56 9.09 -9.43
N LYS A 159 -15.71 8.89 -8.42
CA LYS A 159 -14.47 9.65 -8.21
C LYS A 159 -13.22 8.91 -8.70
N ALA A 160 -13.29 7.59 -8.85
CA ALA A 160 -12.13 6.75 -9.14
C ALA A 160 -11.35 7.20 -10.39
N ALA A 161 -12.03 7.50 -11.49
CA ALA A 161 -11.37 7.90 -12.72
C ALA A 161 -10.65 9.26 -12.62
N ALA A 162 -11.14 10.20 -11.82
CA ALA A 162 -10.47 11.49 -11.60
C ALA A 162 -9.25 11.31 -10.69
N TYR A 163 -9.39 10.51 -9.65
CA TYR A 163 -8.30 10.11 -8.76
C TYR A 163 -7.17 9.40 -9.52
N ASP A 164 -7.48 8.38 -10.32
CA ASP A 164 -6.48 7.61 -11.06
C ASP A 164 -5.68 8.50 -12.02
N ARG A 165 -6.32 9.48 -12.69
CA ARG A 165 -5.61 10.46 -13.51
C ARG A 165 -4.64 11.31 -12.69
N PHE A 166 -5.06 11.76 -11.51
CA PHE A 166 -4.20 12.53 -10.60
C PHE A 166 -3.00 11.67 -10.14
N GLU A 167 -3.26 10.45 -9.68
CA GLU A 167 -2.21 9.56 -9.18
C GLU A 167 -1.23 9.10 -10.27
N THR A 168 -1.70 8.83 -11.49
CA THR A 168 -0.81 8.46 -12.62
C THR A 168 0.15 9.60 -12.99
N LEU A 169 -0.27 10.87 -12.87
CA LEU A 169 0.62 12.02 -13.06
C LEU A 169 1.66 12.15 -11.94
N ARG A 170 1.29 11.74 -10.72
CA ARG A 170 2.16 11.77 -9.54
C ARG A 170 3.14 10.60 -9.52
N ASP A 171 2.67 9.41 -9.87
CA ASP A 171 3.40 8.14 -9.76
C ASP A 171 3.08 7.25 -10.97
N PRO A 172 4.03 7.09 -11.91
CA PRO A 172 3.82 6.28 -13.10
C PRO A 172 3.57 4.79 -12.83
N SER A 173 3.91 4.29 -11.63
CA SER A 173 3.65 2.91 -11.23
C SER A 173 2.21 2.68 -10.71
N HIS A 174 1.42 3.77 -10.58
CA HIS A 174 0.00 3.64 -10.25
C HIS A 174 -0.75 2.91 -11.36
N ALA A 175 -1.47 1.84 -11.01
CA ALA A 175 -2.32 1.10 -11.95
C ALA A 175 -3.77 1.61 -11.90
N ARG A 176 -4.41 1.46 -10.76
CA ARG A 176 -5.73 2.01 -10.44
C ARG A 176 -6.09 1.84 -8.97
N ALA A 177 -6.90 2.72 -8.42
CA ALA A 177 -7.52 2.51 -7.13
C ALA A 177 -8.76 1.59 -7.25
N LEU A 178 -8.96 0.73 -6.25
CA LEU A 178 -10.21 -0.01 -6.11
C LEU A 178 -11.29 0.90 -5.51
N THR A 179 -12.53 0.68 -5.91
CA THR A 179 -13.66 1.40 -5.34
C THR A 179 -14.16 0.78 -4.04
N LEU A 180 -14.96 1.52 -3.29
CA LEU A 180 -15.60 1.06 -2.06
C LEU A 180 -16.50 -0.19 -2.27
N THR A 181 -17.01 -0.38 -3.49
CA THR A 181 -17.83 -1.55 -3.85
C THR A 181 -16.97 -2.72 -4.30
N GLU A 182 -15.91 -2.48 -5.07
CA GLU A 182 -15.03 -3.53 -5.59
C GLU A 182 -14.29 -4.28 -4.47
N PHE A 183 -13.81 -3.58 -3.43
CA PHE A 183 -13.07 -4.22 -2.34
C PHE A 183 -13.82 -5.39 -1.70
N PRO A 184 -15.06 -5.23 -1.16
CA PRO A 184 -15.79 -6.35 -0.57
C PRO A 184 -16.24 -7.39 -1.59
N GLU A 185 -16.48 -7.01 -2.85
CA GLU A 185 -16.81 -7.96 -3.92
C GLU A 185 -15.63 -8.87 -4.24
N MET A 186 -14.44 -8.31 -4.41
CA MET A 186 -13.22 -9.09 -4.64
C MET A 186 -12.88 -9.98 -3.44
N ALA A 187 -13.06 -9.49 -2.21
CA ALA A 187 -12.85 -10.29 -1.01
C ALA A 187 -13.75 -11.55 -0.99
N ARG A 188 -15.04 -11.40 -1.36
CA ARG A 188 -15.95 -12.54 -1.49
C ARG A 188 -15.56 -13.48 -2.65
N GLN A 189 -15.13 -12.92 -3.77
CA GLN A 189 -14.70 -13.67 -4.95
C GLN A 189 -13.49 -14.58 -4.66
N VAL A 190 -12.59 -14.18 -3.77
CA VAL A 190 -11.47 -15.01 -3.33
C VAL A 190 -11.81 -15.94 -2.16
N GLY A 191 -13.08 -16.00 -1.75
CA GLY A 191 -13.59 -16.93 -0.74
C GLY A 191 -13.45 -16.44 0.71
N LEU A 192 -13.20 -15.15 0.95
CA LEU A 192 -13.18 -14.62 2.31
C LEU A 192 -14.60 -14.50 2.89
N THR A 193 -14.71 -14.86 4.15
CA THR A 193 -15.93 -14.78 4.97
C THR A 193 -15.73 -13.82 6.14
N GLU A 194 -16.76 -13.56 6.94
CA GLU A 194 -16.70 -12.65 8.10
C GLU A 194 -16.03 -11.30 7.77
N ILE A 195 -16.34 -10.78 6.58
CA ILE A 195 -15.72 -9.54 6.09
C ILE A 195 -16.16 -8.37 6.96
N ARG A 196 -15.19 -7.62 7.44
CA ARG A 196 -15.37 -6.38 8.18
C ARG A 196 -14.51 -5.28 7.56
N THR A 197 -14.95 -4.04 7.71
CA THR A 197 -14.27 -2.87 7.15
C THR A 197 -14.11 -1.79 8.21
N ASP A 198 -13.07 -0.98 8.04
CA ASP A 198 -12.80 0.21 8.82
C ASP A 198 -12.30 1.33 7.89
N PHE A 199 -12.64 2.59 8.17
CA PHE A 199 -12.29 3.72 7.32
C PHE A 199 -11.54 4.78 8.09
N TYR A 200 -10.49 5.33 7.47
CA TYR A 200 -9.82 6.51 7.95
C TYR A 200 -9.32 7.37 6.78
N ARG A 201 -8.87 8.56 7.07
CA ARG A 201 -8.20 9.41 6.07
C ARG A 201 -6.75 9.60 6.49
N LEU A 202 -5.83 9.46 5.53
CA LEU A 202 -4.41 9.76 5.71
C LEU A 202 -4.15 11.16 5.18
N GLU A 203 -3.93 12.11 6.09
CA GLU A 203 -3.66 13.50 5.73
C GLU A 203 -2.25 13.67 5.17
N MET A 204 -2.11 14.52 4.16
CA MET A 204 -0.86 14.83 3.48
C MET A 204 -0.77 16.33 3.18
N GLU A 205 0.40 16.90 3.38
CA GLU A 205 0.73 18.21 2.84
C GLU A 205 1.22 18.03 1.38
N SER A 206 0.70 18.86 0.46
CA SER A 206 0.85 18.63 -0.98
C SER A 206 2.29 18.71 -1.48
N GLU A 207 3.06 19.73 -1.06
CA GLU A 207 4.44 19.88 -1.54
C GLU A 207 5.33 18.76 -1.03
N ARG A 208 5.18 18.37 0.24
CA ARG A 208 5.90 17.23 0.82
C ARG A 208 5.59 15.91 0.08
N GLN A 209 4.32 15.73 -0.33
CA GLN A 209 3.94 14.56 -1.11
C GLN A 209 4.58 14.57 -2.51
N LEU A 210 4.58 15.73 -3.19
CA LEU A 210 5.19 15.87 -4.51
C LEU A 210 6.73 15.71 -4.47
N GLU A 211 7.38 16.24 -3.44
CA GLU A 211 8.83 16.06 -3.25
C GLU A 211 9.20 14.59 -3.06
N ALA A 212 8.41 13.86 -2.27
CA ALA A 212 8.70 12.47 -1.95
C ALA A 212 8.32 11.46 -3.04
N SER A 213 7.45 11.83 -3.99
CA SER A 213 7.00 10.94 -5.08
C SER A 213 7.71 11.15 -6.41
N PHE A 214 8.51 12.21 -6.55
CA PHE A 214 9.30 12.51 -7.75
C PHE A 214 8.51 12.51 -9.07
N PRO A 215 7.37 13.20 -9.16
CA PRO A 215 6.67 13.30 -10.43
C PRO A 215 7.52 14.02 -11.47
N GLU A 216 7.28 13.78 -12.75
CA GLU A 216 7.93 14.51 -13.83
C GLU A 216 7.75 16.03 -13.66
N ALA A 217 8.75 16.82 -14.04
CA ALA A 217 8.79 18.25 -13.73
C ALA A 217 7.57 19.00 -14.30
N GLU A 218 7.11 18.63 -15.49
CA GLU A 218 5.92 19.16 -16.14
C GLU A 218 4.63 18.85 -15.38
N ASN A 219 4.57 17.73 -14.70
CA ASN A 219 3.38 17.29 -13.94
C ASN A 219 3.23 18.02 -12.60
N ARG A 220 4.31 18.53 -12.01
CA ARG A 220 4.25 19.17 -10.69
C ARG A 220 3.26 20.33 -10.62
N GLN A 221 3.31 21.23 -11.61
CA GLN A 221 2.38 22.36 -11.63
C GLN A 221 0.95 21.92 -11.91
N VAL A 222 0.77 20.95 -12.82
CA VAL A 222 -0.56 20.37 -13.11
C VAL A 222 -1.19 19.75 -11.84
N LEU A 223 -0.41 19.02 -11.05
CA LEU A 223 -0.88 18.41 -9.80
C LEU A 223 -1.29 19.46 -8.75
N ARG A 224 -0.51 20.56 -8.61
CA ARG A 224 -0.89 21.69 -7.73
C ARG A 224 -2.19 22.33 -8.17
N ASP A 225 -2.33 22.60 -9.48
CA ASP A 225 -3.52 23.23 -10.04
C ASP A 225 -4.75 22.35 -9.88
N LEU A 226 -4.61 21.03 -10.05
CA LEU A 226 -5.70 20.06 -9.82
C LEU A 226 -6.17 20.09 -8.35
N LEU A 227 -5.26 20.07 -7.38
CA LEU A 227 -5.62 20.15 -5.97
C LEU A 227 -6.29 21.49 -5.63
N LEU A 228 -5.73 22.62 -6.12
CA LEU A 228 -6.32 23.95 -5.92
C LEU A 228 -7.74 24.03 -6.48
N HIS A 229 -7.97 23.52 -7.68
CA HIS A 229 -9.29 23.54 -8.32
C HIS A 229 -10.30 22.57 -7.65
N ASP A 230 -9.80 21.59 -6.90
CA ASP A 230 -10.64 20.59 -6.21
C ASP A 230 -11.13 21.07 -4.83
N ILE A 231 -10.53 22.14 -4.29
CA ILE A 231 -10.95 22.73 -3.00
C ILE A 231 -12.44 23.08 -3.04
N GLY A 232 -13.20 22.52 -2.10
CA GLY A 232 -14.62 22.67 -1.97
C GLY A 232 -15.50 21.88 -2.97
N LYS A 233 -14.89 21.11 -3.88
CA LYS A 233 -15.61 20.24 -4.85
C LYS A 233 -15.46 18.76 -4.54
N ASP A 234 -14.27 18.37 -4.07
CA ASP A 234 -13.91 16.97 -3.78
C ASP A 234 -14.17 16.00 -4.95
N ALA A 235 -13.94 16.46 -6.18
CA ALA A 235 -14.09 15.64 -7.38
C ALA A 235 -13.00 14.57 -7.48
N LEU A 236 -11.80 14.83 -6.91
CA LEU A 236 -10.70 13.88 -6.80
C LEU A 236 -10.92 12.86 -5.67
N GLY A 237 -11.84 13.11 -4.72
CA GLY A 237 -12.03 12.29 -3.53
C GLY A 237 -10.96 12.48 -2.46
N LEU A 238 -10.11 13.49 -2.62
CA LEU A 238 -8.96 13.77 -1.76
C LEU A 238 -9.27 14.79 -0.66
N ALA A 239 -10.47 15.38 -0.64
CA ALA A 239 -10.89 16.41 0.31
C ALA A 239 -9.84 17.53 0.45
N ALA A 240 -9.36 18.05 -0.70
CA ALA A 240 -8.35 19.10 -0.71
C ALA A 240 -8.83 20.37 -0.01
N GLU A 241 -7.97 20.95 0.80
CA GLU A 241 -8.24 22.19 1.55
C GLU A 241 -7.00 23.07 1.68
N LYS A 242 -7.22 24.35 1.94
CA LYS A 242 -6.13 25.30 2.23
C LYS A 242 -6.01 25.50 3.74
N ARG A 243 -4.78 25.34 4.27
CA ARG A 243 -4.41 25.60 5.67
C ARG A 243 -3.29 26.67 5.67
N GLY A 244 -3.65 27.94 5.89
CA GLY A 244 -2.72 29.03 5.68
C GLY A 244 -2.31 29.16 4.22
N GLU A 245 -1.01 29.08 3.92
CA GLU A 245 -0.48 29.06 2.56
C GLU A 245 -0.32 27.64 1.98
N GLU A 246 -0.46 26.62 2.79
CA GLU A 246 -0.29 25.21 2.41
C GLU A 246 -1.58 24.62 1.87
N ILE A 247 -1.44 23.68 0.91
CA ILE A 247 -2.53 22.84 0.45
C ILE A 247 -2.39 21.49 1.13
N TRP A 248 -3.44 21.08 1.80
CA TRP A 248 -3.58 19.77 2.43
C TRP A 248 -4.62 18.96 1.70
N PHE A 249 -4.42 17.65 1.68
CA PHE A 249 -5.41 16.72 1.18
C PHE A 249 -5.34 15.42 1.98
N SER A 250 -6.26 14.50 1.75
CA SER A 250 -6.25 13.24 2.49
C SER A 250 -6.67 12.06 1.62
N TYR A 251 -5.92 10.99 1.69
CA TYR A 251 -6.26 9.72 1.03
C TYR A 251 -7.38 9.01 1.80
N PRO A 252 -8.54 8.75 1.17
CA PRO A 252 -9.60 7.94 1.77
C PRO A 252 -9.15 6.48 1.82
N THR A 253 -8.95 5.95 3.00
CA THR A 253 -8.38 4.62 3.20
C THR A 253 -9.39 3.66 3.78
N LEU A 254 -9.53 2.52 3.14
CA LEU A 254 -10.30 1.37 3.61
C LEU A 254 -9.35 0.31 4.14
N ALA A 255 -9.57 -0.14 5.37
CA ALA A 255 -9.06 -1.40 5.86
C ALA A 255 -10.17 -2.46 5.75
N LEU A 256 -9.89 -3.55 5.06
CA LEU A 256 -10.79 -4.69 4.95
C LEU A 256 -10.10 -5.93 5.50
N ALA A 257 -10.76 -6.66 6.38
CA ALA A 257 -10.28 -7.94 6.87
C ALA A 257 -11.37 -9.01 6.74
N GLY A 258 -10.95 -10.23 6.38
CA GLY A 258 -11.83 -11.39 6.27
C GLY A 258 -11.15 -12.67 6.72
N ARG A 259 -11.95 -13.72 6.94
CA ARG A 259 -11.50 -15.06 7.30
C ARG A 259 -11.43 -15.97 6.08
N LYS A 260 -10.32 -16.71 5.97
CA LYS A 260 -10.21 -17.81 5.00
C LYS A 260 -10.96 -19.06 5.47
#